data_f1d3d4737643021f9e5c54b991aff03b
#
_entry.id   f1d3d4737643021f9e5c54b991aff03b
#
_cell.length_a   1.000
_cell.length_b   1.000
_cell.length_c   1.000
_cell.angle_alpha   90.00
_cell.angle_beta   90.00
_cell.angle_gamma   90.00
#
_symmetry.space_group_name_H-M   'P 1'
#
loop_
_entity.id
_entity.type
_entity.pdbx_description
1 polymer ?
#
loop_
_entity_poly.entity_id
_entity_poly.type
_entity_poly.pdbx_seq_one_letter_code
_entity_poly.pdbx_strand_id
1 'polypeptide(L)'
;MHDEEPEKPASGVRTMNSVLSTLRVFEEVAQRQPIGVSELARCTEIPKSTVQRGLITLQQAGWLKVVDAERSRWGVAPRVLALGLRDCGKPDLKELADPVVKRLAAETNETVMLAERDGDNLVVIATQHTDQVVRVVLDVGTRVPLLATSGGTAIMARLDESEVEELFTHELPEFAQDPAPDFVALRRDIALTAKRGYALNGSSSWYRPQVSSIGAAITDPAGRPVATITLAIPDMRYSRAQEKTFAPLVVAAAAEVSRLLAES
;
A
#
# COMPACT_ATOMS: atom_id res chain seq x y z
N MET A 1 -9.64 -36.14 -39.60
CA MET A 1 -8.53 -35.31 -39.08
C MET A 1 -9.03 -33.91 -39.19
N HIS A 2 -9.72 -33.44 -38.14
CA HIS A 2 -10.22 -32.08 -38.04
C HIS A 2 -9.23 -31.28 -37.22
N ASP A 3 -8.62 -30.30 -37.87
CA ASP A 3 -7.78 -29.30 -37.21
C ASP A 3 -8.71 -28.38 -36.43
N GLU A 4 -8.73 -28.50 -35.10
CA GLU A 4 -9.29 -27.50 -34.21
C GLU A 4 -8.27 -26.36 -34.08
N GLU A 5 -8.61 -25.22 -34.70
CA GLU A 5 -7.93 -23.95 -34.43
C GLU A 5 -8.12 -23.58 -32.94
N PRO A 6 -7.07 -23.10 -32.24
CA PRO A 6 -7.23 -22.67 -30.87
C PRO A 6 -8.11 -21.42 -30.80
N GLU A 7 -9.16 -21.50 -30.01
CA GLU A 7 -10.08 -20.43 -29.68
C GLU A 7 -9.32 -19.20 -29.16
N LYS A 8 -9.45 -18.06 -29.87
CA LYS A 8 -8.90 -16.77 -29.40
C LYS A 8 -9.55 -16.38 -28.08
N PRO A 9 -8.78 -15.95 -27.07
CA PRO A 9 -9.34 -15.50 -25.81
C PRO A 9 -10.28 -14.30 -26.06
N ALA A 10 -11.39 -14.30 -25.33
CA ALA A 10 -12.47 -13.31 -25.41
C ALA A 10 -11.93 -11.88 -25.36
N SER A 11 -12.53 -10.99 -26.18
CA SER A 11 -12.14 -9.59 -26.37
C SER A 11 -12.01 -8.85 -25.03
N GLY A 12 -10.78 -8.64 -24.58
CA GLY A 12 -10.47 -7.80 -23.44
C GLY A 12 -10.98 -6.38 -23.71
N VAL A 13 -11.72 -5.83 -22.77
CA VAL A 13 -12.12 -4.42 -22.76
C VAL A 13 -10.86 -3.58 -22.91
N ARG A 14 -10.74 -2.83 -24.01
CA ARG A 14 -9.56 -1.97 -24.24
C ARG A 14 -9.59 -0.81 -23.25
N THR A 15 -8.57 -0.70 -22.43
CA THR A 15 -8.37 0.44 -21.53
C THR A 15 -8.07 1.72 -22.32
N MET A 16 -8.51 2.87 -21.79
CA MET A 16 -8.25 4.17 -22.42
C MET A 16 -6.90 4.71 -21.91
N ASN A 17 -5.83 4.54 -22.68
CA ASN A 17 -4.48 4.99 -22.33
C ASN A 17 -4.40 6.48 -21.96
N SER A 18 -5.25 7.32 -22.60
CA SER A 18 -5.32 8.76 -22.26
C SER A 18 -5.85 8.99 -20.84
N VAL A 19 -6.79 8.18 -20.37
CA VAL A 19 -7.31 8.25 -19.01
C VAL A 19 -6.25 7.78 -18.01
N LEU A 20 -5.61 6.64 -18.28
CA LEU A 20 -4.52 6.14 -17.43
C LEU A 20 -3.36 7.15 -17.32
N SER A 21 -2.93 7.73 -18.43
CA SER A 21 -1.89 8.77 -18.41
C SER A 21 -2.32 10.01 -17.63
N THR A 22 -3.58 10.41 -17.70
CA THR A 22 -4.11 11.56 -16.96
C THR A 22 -4.18 11.28 -15.46
N LEU A 23 -4.59 10.07 -15.06
CA LEU A 23 -4.60 9.64 -13.66
C LEU A 23 -3.17 9.57 -13.11
N ARG A 24 -2.20 9.04 -13.87
CA ARG A 24 -0.79 9.02 -13.48
C ARG A 24 -0.23 10.44 -13.25
N VAL A 25 -0.60 11.40 -14.10
CA VAL A 25 -0.25 12.82 -13.91
C VAL A 25 -0.88 13.35 -12.62
N PHE A 26 -2.13 12.99 -12.32
CA PHE A 26 -2.82 13.40 -11.11
C PHE A 26 -2.12 12.86 -9.84
N GLU A 27 -1.76 11.60 -9.82
CA GLU A 27 -1.06 10.95 -8.72
C GLU A 27 0.30 11.61 -8.45
N GLU A 28 1.08 11.91 -9.51
CA GLU A 28 2.36 12.61 -9.37
C GLU A 28 2.20 14.05 -8.85
N VAL A 29 1.13 14.76 -9.24
CA VAL A 29 0.81 16.06 -8.64
C VAL A 29 0.50 15.90 -7.16
N ALA A 30 -0.30 14.90 -6.77
CA ALA A 30 -0.66 14.68 -5.37
C ALA A 30 0.57 14.42 -4.50
N GLN A 31 1.56 13.68 -5.02
CA GLN A 31 2.78 13.33 -4.29
C GLN A 31 3.80 14.47 -4.19
N ARG A 32 3.90 15.31 -5.25
CA ARG A 32 5.03 16.26 -5.41
C ARG A 32 4.62 17.72 -5.41
N GLN A 33 3.35 18.04 -5.16
CA GLN A 33 2.84 19.41 -5.18
C GLN A 33 3.60 20.35 -4.22
N PRO A 34 3.86 21.61 -4.63
CA PRO A 34 3.51 22.22 -5.92
C PRO A 34 4.51 21.88 -7.04
N ILE A 35 4.04 21.36 -8.17
CA ILE A 35 4.87 20.84 -9.26
C ILE A 35 4.53 21.47 -10.61
N GLY A 36 5.52 21.60 -11.51
CA GLY A 36 5.37 22.18 -12.84
C GLY A 36 5.30 21.14 -13.96
N VAL A 37 4.77 21.56 -15.13
CA VAL A 37 4.57 20.69 -16.31
C VAL A 37 5.85 19.97 -16.76
N SER A 38 6.99 20.68 -16.80
CA SER A 38 8.26 20.09 -17.27
C SER A 38 8.83 19.05 -16.31
N GLU A 39 8.61 19.24 -15.03
CA GLU A 39 9.00 18.33 -13.97
C GLU A 39 8.13 17.06 -13.99
N LEU A 40 6.80 17.23 -14.12
CA LEU A 40 5.87 16.14 -14.33
C LEU A 40 6.19 15.30 -15.56
N ALA A 41 6.48 15.94 -16.69
CA ALA A 41 6.84 15.23 -17.92
C ALA A 41 8.08 14.36 -17.74
N ARG A 42 9.05 14.81 -16.95
CA ARG A 42 10.27 14.06 -16.65
C ARG A 42 10.00 12.90 -15.68
N CYS A 43 9.20 13.12 -14.61
CA CYS A 43 8.91 12.09 -13.62
C CYS A 43 8.01 10.99 -14.18
N THR A 44 7.04 11.34 -15.03
CA THR A 44 6.07 10.39 -15.59
C THR A 44 6.51 9.76 -16.89
N GLU A 45 7.58 10.31 -17.54
CA GLU A 45 8.00 9.96 -18.90
C GLU A 45 6.90 10.18 -19.97
N ILE A 46 5.88 10.98 -19.63
CA ILE A 46 4.77 11.35 -20.53
C ILE A 46 5.17 12.62 -21.28
N PRO A 47 4.92 12.71 -22.61
CA PRO A 47 5.20 13.92 -23.39
C PRO A 47 4.55 15.16 -22.77
N LYS A 48 5.30 16.27 -22.71
CA LYS A 48 4.91 17.52 -22.07
C LYS A 48 3.55 18.04 -22.55
N SER A 49 3.23 17.90 -23.84
CA SER A 49 1.92 18.28 -24.40
C SER A 49 0.77 17.43 -23.84
N THR A 50 1.00 16.14 -23.60
CA THR A 50 0.02 15.22 -23.00
C THR A 50 -0.17 15.54 -21.52
N VAL A 51 0.92 15.77 -20.77
CA VAL A 51 0.88 16.23 -19.38
C VAL A 51 0.05 17.51 -19.26
N GLN A 52 0.34 18.52 -20.12
CA GLN A 52 -0.38 19.79 -20.07
C GLN A 52 -1.88 19.63 -20.35
N ARG A 53 -2.24 18.80 -21.32
CA ARG A 53 -3.67 18.47 -21.60
C ARG A 53 -4.33 17.77 -20.41
N GLY A 54 -3.63 16.82 -19.79
CA GLY A 54 -4.11 16.14 -18.58
C GLY A 54 -4.36 17.12 -17.42
N LEU A 55 -3.41 18.00 -17.14
CA LEU A 55 -3.53 19.02 -16.09
C LEU A 55 -4.73 19.96 -16.32
N ILE A 56 -4.90 20.46 -17.55
CA ILE A 56 -6.05 21.33 -17.90
C ILE A 56 -7.37 20.57 -17.73
N THR A 57 -7.45 19.32 -18.19
CA THR A 57 -8.63 18.49 -18.06
C THR A 57 -8.97 18.25 -16.57
N LEU A 58 -7.99 17.90 -15.76
CA LEU A 58 -8.15 17.71 -14.32
C LEU A 58 -8.55 19.00 -13.60
N GLN A 59 -8.03 20.16 -14.02
CA GLN A 59 -8.44 21.45 -13.50
C GLN A 59 -9.90 21.77 -13.87
N GLN A 60 -10.30 21.59 -15.11
CA GLN A 60 -11.68 21.80 -15.55
C GLN A 60 -12.66 20.89 -14.81
N ALA A 61 -12.25 19.66 -14.53
CA ALA A 61 -13.01 18.70 -13.74
C ALA A 61 -12.99 19.01 -12.22
N GLY A 62 -12.19 20.01 -11.77
CA GLY A 62 -12.11 20.43 -10.36
C GLY A 62 -11.25 19.53 -9.49
N TRP A 63 -10.37 18.71 -10.06
CA TRP A 63 -9.45 17.83 -9.33
C TRP A 63 -8.12 18.48 -8.98
N LEU A 64 -7.66 19.39 -9.86
CA LEU A 64 -6.43 20.16 -9.68
C LEU A 64 -6.72 21.66 -9.66
N LYS A 65 -5.77 22.42 -9.09
CA LYS A 65 -5.74 23.87 -9.12
C LYS A 65 -4.34 24.38 -9.40
N VAL A 66 -4.23 25.56 -9.96
CA VAL A 66 -2.97 26.31 -10.02
C VAL A 66 -2.74 26.93 -8.66
N VAL A 67 -1.62 26.60 -8.01
CA VAL A 67 -1.24 27.12 -6.69
C VAL A 67 -0.27 28.28 -6.77
N ASP A 68 0.48 28.38 -7.88
CA ASP A 68 1.37 29.48 -8.22
C ASP A 68 1.21 29.78 -9.72
N ALA A 69 0.53 30.87 -10.04
CA ALA A 69 0.24 31.26 -11.42
C ALA A 69 1.48 31.76 -12.16
N GLU A 70 2.40 32.45 -11.48
CA GLU A 70 3.62 33.03 -12.07
C GLU A 70 4.57 31.90 -12.52
N ARG A 71 4.69 30.86 -11.71
CA ARG A 71 5.55 29.70 -11.96
C ARG A 71 4.83 28.52 -12.58
N SER A 72 3.53 28.66 -12.88
CA SER A 72 2.69 27.60 -13.42
C SER A 72 2.79 26.29 -12.61
N ARG A 73 2.64 26.39 -11.26
CA ARG A 73 2.70 25.25 -10.36
C ARG A 73 1.30 24.73 -10.03
N TRP A 74 1.19 23.41 -10.02
CA TRP A 74 -0.07 22.69 -9.84
C TRP A 74 -0.12 22.02 -8.48
N GLY A 75 -1.33 21.90 -7.94
CA GLY A 75 -1.62 21.17 -6.72
C GLY A 75 -3.03 20.60 -6.73
N VAL A 76 -3.30 19.71 -5.80
CA VAL A 76 -4.60 19.03 -5.64
C VAL A 76 -5.65 20.03 -5.16
N ALA A 77 -6.85 19.94 -5.74
CA ALA A 77 -7.97 20.78 -5.35
C ALA A 77 -8.68 20.20 -4.09
N PRO A 78 -9.32 21.05 -3.24
CA PRO A 78 -10.04 20.60 -2.05
C PRO A 78 -11.15 19.58 -2.32
N ARG A 79 -11.66 19.52 -3.54
CA ARG A 79 -12.66 18.53 -3.97
C ARG A 79 -12.21 17.08 -3.75
N VAL A 80 -10.92 16.79 -3.92
CA VAL A 80 -10.36 15.44 -3.71
C VAL A 80 -10.53 15.03 -2.25
N LEU A 81 -10.18 15.91 -1.33
CA LEU A 81 -10.40 15.68 0.10
C LEU A 81 -11.89 15.48 0.41
N ALA A 82 -12.76 16.34 -0.14
CA ALA A 82 -14.20 16.25 0.09
C ALA A 82 -14.81 14.92 -0.44
N LEU A 83 -14.24 14.34 -1.48
CA LEU A 83 -14.66 13.02 -1.98
C LEU A 83 -14.23 11.89 -1.04
N GLY A 84 -13.01 11.94 -0.52
CA GLY A 84 -12.50 10.96 0.43
C GLY A 84 -13.18 11.01 1.80
N LEU A 85 -13.75 12.16 2.17
CA LEU A 85 -14.48 12.35 3.42
C LEU A 85 -15.98 12.00 3.31
N ARG A 86 -16.47 11.60 2.13
CA ARG A 86 -17.86 11.16 2.02
C ARG A 86 -18.03 9.84 2.76
N ASP A 87 -18.94 9.84 3.69
CA ASP A 87 -19.38 8.64 4.38
C ASP A 87 -19.96 7.65 3.36
N CYS A 88 -19.30 6.50 3.25
CA CYS A 88 -19.75 5.39 2.40
C CYS A 88 -20.59 4.38 3.20
N GLY A 89 -21.02 4.74 4.42
CA GLY A 89 -21.80 3.85 5.30
C GLY A 89 -20.97 2.68 5.84
N LYS A 90 -19.66 2.77 5.76
CA LYS A 90 -18.73 1.81 6.39
C LYS A 90 -17.96 2.53 7.50
N PRO A 91 -17.63 1.82 8.59
CA PRO A 91 -16.76 2.36 9.62
C PRO A 91 -15.45 2.83 9.01
N ASP A 92 -15.01 4.02 9.38
CA ASP A 92 -13.69 4.50 8.97
C ASP A 92 -12.62 3.72 9.74
N LEU A 93 -12.02 2.74 9.06
CA LEU A 93 -10.96 1.91 9.60
C LEU A 93 -9.84 2.77 10.22
N LYS A 94 -9.50 3.89 9.58
CA LYS A 94 -8.47 4.80 10.06
C LYS A 94 -8.87 5.43 11.41
N GLU A 95 -10.11 5.90 11.55
CA GLU A 95 -10.61 6.50 12.80
C GLU A 95 -10.64 5.46 13.93
N LEU A 96 -11.13 4.26 13.65
CA LEU A 96 -11.17 3.16 14.63
C LEU A 96 -9.77 2.73 15.08
N ALA A 97 -8.82 2.67 14.16
CA ALA A 97 -7.47 2.20 14.44
C ALA A 97 -6.55 3.29 15.04
N ASP A 98 -6.85 4.59 14.89
CA ASP A 98 -5.97 5.70 15.29
C ASP A 98 -5.47 5.59 16.76
N PRO A 99 -6.33 5.36 17.77
CA PRO A 99 -5.86 5.23 19.15
C PRO A 99 -4.96 4.00 19.35
N VAL A 100 -5.22 2.91 18.63
CA VAL A 100 -4.43 1.68 18.71
C VAL A 100 -3.06 1.87 18.08
N VAL A 101 -3.00 2.49 16.90
CA VAL A 101 -1.76 2.81 16.17
C VAL A 101 -0.87 3.74 17.01
N LYS A 102 -1.45 4.78 17.61
CA LYS A 102 -0.72 5.73 18.48
C LYS A 102 -0.14 5.05 19.72
N ARG A 103 -0.94 4.20 20.38
CA ARG A 103 -0.50 3.45 21.56
C ARG A 103 0.65 2.49 21.20
N LEU A 104 0.51 1.71 20.14
CA LEU A 104 1.55 0.78 19.70
C LEU A 104 2.87 1.51 19.37
N ALA A 105 2.79 2.66 18.69
CA ALA A 105 3.97 3.48 18.39
C ALA A 105 4.62 4.03 19.67
N ALA A 106 3.85 4.46 20.65
CA ALA A 106 4.38 4.93 21.93
C ALA A 106 5.05 3.81 22.74
N GLU A 107 4.48 2.60 22.75
CA GLU A 107 5.01 1.46 23.49
C GLU A 107 6.30 0.90 22.85
N THR A 108 6.40 0.92 21.53
CA THR A 108 7.53 0.34 20.80
C THR A 108 8.61 1.36 20.48
N ASN A 109 8.26 2.65 20.46
CA ASN A 109 9.08 3.76 19.95
C ASN A 109 9.63 3.51 18.54
N GLU A 110 8.82 2.84 17.69
CA GLU A 110 9.11 2.59 16.28
C GLU A 110 7.94 3.04 15.38
N THR A 111 8.17 3.16 14.08
CA THR A 111 7.13 3.58 13.15
C THR A 111 6.07 2.50 12.99
N VAL A 112 4.81 2.87 13.22
CA VAL A 112 3.63 2.00 12.99
C VAL A 112 2.86 2.49 11.79
N MET A 113 2.52 1.58 10.90
CA MET A 113 1.72 1.84 9.71
C MET A 113 0.44 1.02 9.75
N LEU A 114 -0.66 1.65 9.37
CA LEU A 114 -1.92 1.01 9.04
C LEU A 114 -2.07 1.06 7.52
N ALA A 115 -2.30 -0.08 6.90
CA ALA A 115 -2.51 -0.17 5.46
C ALA A 115 -3.72 -1.05 5.12
N GLU A 116 -4.56 -0.58 4.21
CA GLU A 116 -5.75 -1.27 3.73
C GLU A 116 -5.44 -2.07 2.47
N ARG A 117 -6.08 -3.23 2.32
CA ARG A 117 -5.93 -4.07 1.12
C ARG A 117 -6.70 -3.45 -0.05
N ASP A 118 -6.02 -3.27 -1.16
CA ASP A 118 -6.57 -2.84 -2.45
C ASP A 118 -6.09 -3.79 -3.56
N GLY A 119 -6.86 -4.83 -3.81
CA GLY A 119 -6.47 -5.90 -4.73
C GLY A 119 -5.19 -6.60 -4.29
N ASP A 120 -4.15 -6.51 -5.12
CA ASP A 120 -2.82 -7.11 -4.92
C ASP A 120 -1.86 -6.19 -4.15
N ASN A 121 -2.38 -5.08 -3.66
CA ASN A 121 -1.59 -4.08 -2.96
C ASN A 121 -2.14 -3.79 -1.57
N LEU A 122 -1.29 -3.18 -0.76
CA LEU A 122 -1.67 -2.46 0.44
C LEU A 122 -1.52 -0.96 0.17
N VAL A 123 -2.51 -0.17 0.59
CA VAL A 123 -2.45 1.29 0.57
C VAL A 123 -2.26 1.77 2.01
N VAL A 124 -1.19 2.50 2.28
CA VAL A 124 -0.96 3.11 3.59
C VAL A 124 -2.00 4.18 3.84
N ILE A 125 -2.86 4.01 4.85
CA ILE A 125 -3.92 4.95 5.21
C ILE A 125 -3.62 5.75 6.48
N ALA A 126 -2.70 5.27 7.32
CA ALA A 126 -2.18 6.01 8.45
C ALA A 126 -0.74 5.60 8.77
N THR A 127 0.05 6.56 9.25
CA THR A 127 1.41 6.34 9.75
C THR A 127 1.59 7.12 11.04
N GLN A 128 2.04 6.44 12.10
CA GLN A 128 2.50 7.07 13.31
C GLN A 128 4.01 6.95 13.38
N HIS A 129 4.69 8.09 13.30
CA HIS A 129 6.14 8.14 13.37
C HIS A 129 6.64 8.08 14.81
N THR A 130 7.86 7.61 14.97
CA THR A 130 8.63 7.66 16.22
C THR A 130 9.45 8.96 16.30
N ASP A 131 9.88 9.33 17.50
CA ASP A 131 10.80 10.45 17.74
C ASP A 131 12.28 10.10 17.46
N GLN A 132 12.57 8.87 17.05
CA GLN A 132 13.92 8.44 16.69
C GLN A 132 14.46 9.23 15.49
N VAL A 133 15.73 9.64 15.56
CA VAL A 133 16.41 10.38 14.48
C VAL A 133 16.46 9.55 13.19
N VAL A 134 16.83 8.28 13.31
CA VAL A 134 16.78 7.31 12.20
C VAL A 134 15.48 6.51 12.32
N ARG A 135 14.57 6.70 11.40
CA ARG A 135 13.27 6.02 11.39
C ARG A 135 12.86 5.63 9.98
N VAL A 136 11.98 4.66 9.88
CA VAL A 136 11.32 4.32 8.59
C VAL A 136 10.23 5.35 8.32
N VAL A 137 10.24 5.91 7.11
CA VAL A 137 9.20 6.84 6.65
C VAL A 137 8.52 6.24 5.44
N LEU A 138 7.20 6.15 5.50
CA LEU A 138 6.33 5.78 4.40
C LEU A 138 5.09 6.68 4.45
N ASP A 139 4.83 7.37 3.35
CA ASP A 139 3.77 8.37 3.28
C ASP A 139 2.39 7.70 3.13
N VAL A 140 1.37 8.34 3.70
CA VAL A 140 -0.04 7.97 3.46
C VAL A 140 -0.33 8.06 1.96
N GLY A 141 -1.05 7.07 1.43
CA GLY A 141 -1.32 6.90 0.01
C GLY A 141 -0.28 6.05 -0.73
N THR A 142 0.85 5.70 -0.10
CA THR A 142 1.82 4.80 -0.73
C THR A 142 1.19 3.43 -0.94
N ARG A 143 1.30 2.93 -2.17
CA ARG A 143 0.89 1.56 -2.55
C ARG A 143 2.10 0.64 -2.49
N VAL A 144 1.95 -0.48 -1.81
CA VAL A 144 2.99 -1.51 -1.70
C VAL A 144 2.40 -2.88 -2.04
N PRO A 145 3.08 -3.71 -2.84
CA PRO A 145 2.56 -5.02 -3.21
C PRO A 145 2.45 -5.96 -2.01
N LEU A 146 1.42 -6.80 -2.02
CA LEU A 146 1.27 -7.87 -1.01
C LEU A 146 2.50 -8.78 -0.99
N LEU A 147 3.01 -9.14 -2.15
CA LEU A 147 4.14 -10.08 -2.29
C LEU A 147 5.46 -9.58 -1.70
N ALA A 148 5.59 -8.26 -1.45
CA ALA A 148 6.86 -7.61 -1.14
C ALA A 148 7.02 -7.19 0.33
N THR A 149 6.02 -7.40 1.18
CA THR A 149 6.01 -6.84 2.52
C THR A 149 5.52 -7.82 3.59
N SER A 150 5.93 -7.60 4.84
CA SER A 150 5.40 -8.38 5.99
C SER A 150 3.88 -8.17 6.16
N GLY A 151 3.38 -6.95 5.91
CA GLY A 151 1.94 -6.70 5.89
C GLY A 151 1.22 -7.58 4.87
N GLY A 152 1.74 -7.63 3.63
CA GLY A 152 1.20 -8.49 2.59
C GLY A 152 1.29 -9.97 2.92
N THR A 153 2.42 -10.44 3.49
CA THR A 153 2.54 -11.81 3.98
C THR A 153 1.50 -12.13 5.09
N ALA A 154 1.19 -11.15 5.95
CA ALA A 154 0.15 -11.31 6.97
C ALA A 154 -1.25 -11.44 6.36
N ILE A 155 -1.56 -10.69 5.29
CA ILE A 155 -2.79 -10.85 4.51
C ILE A 155 -2.84 -12.24 3.89
N MET A 156 -1.81 -12.61 3.10
CA MET A 156 -1.76 -13.89 2.38
C MET A 156 -1.87 -15.10 3.31
N ALA A 157 -1.39 -15.02 4.54
CA ALA A 157 -1.54 -16.06 5.54
C ALA A 157 -2.99 -16.30 6.02
N ARG A 158 -3.93 -15.45 5.60
CA ARG A 158 -5.36 -15.51 5.89
C ARG A 158 -6.23 -15.68 4.65
N LEU A 159 -5.63 -15.72 3.46
CA LEU A 159 -6.32 -16.01 2.20
C LEU A 159 -6.39 -17.51 1.96
N ASP A 160 -7.30 -17.90 1.07
CA ASP A 160 -7.35 -19.26 0.57
C ASP A 160 -6.14 -19.54 -0.35
N GLU A 161 -5.74 -20.81 -0.43
CA GLU A 161 -4.58 -21.21 -1.24
C GLU A 161 -4.73 -20.80 -2.72
N SER A 162 -5.94 -20.89 -3.26
CA SER A 162 -6.23 -20.46 -4.64
C SER A 162 -6.03 -18.98 -4.88
N GLU A 163 -6.39 -18.11 -3.91
CA GLU A 163 -6.15 -16.66 -3.99
C GLU A 163 -4.65 -16.34 -3.92
N VAL A 164 -3.91 -17.05 -3.09
CA VAL A 164 -2.44 -16.89 -2.98
C VAL A 164 -1.76 -17.32 -4.29
N GLU A 165 -2.20 -18.43 -4.90
CA GLU A 165 -1.67 -18.87 -6.18
C GLU A 165 -1.94 -17.87 -7.30
N GLU A 166 -3.14 -17.29 -7.35
CA GLU A 166 -3.50 -16.24 -8.31
C GLU A 166 -2.57 -15.04 -8.18
N LEU A 167 -2.32 -14.56 -6.94
CA LEU A 167 -1.39 -13.46 -6.69
C LEU A 167 0.03 -13.74 -7.23
N PHE A 168 0.47 -15.00 -7.24
CA PHE A 168 1.79 -15.38 -7.74
C PHE A 168 1.88 -15.38 -9.26
N THR A 169 0.75 -15.37 -9.98
CA THR A 169 0.70 -15.30 -11.44
C THR A 169 0.71 -13.88 -11.98
N HIS A 170 0.43 -12.87 -11.13
CA HIS A 170 0.36 -11.48 -11.57
C HIS A 170 1.76 -10.90 -11.81
N GLU A 171 1.85 -9.99 -12.79
CA GLU A 171 3.07 -9.25 -13.06
C GLU A 171 3.47 -8.44 -11.82
N LEU A 172 4.70 -8.66 -11.37
CA LEU A 172 5.27 -7.86 -10.31
C LEU A 172 5.59 -6.47 -10.83
N PRO A 173 5.26 -5.41 -10.07
CA PRO A 173 5.71 -4.08 -10.45
C PRO A 173 7.23 -4.05 -10.50
N GLU A 174 7.77 -3.34 -11.50
CA GLU A 174 9.20 -3.07 -11.60
C GLU A 174 9.65 -2.30 -10.37
N PHE A 175 10.12 -3.00 -9.37
CA PHE A 175 10.91 -2.38 -8.32
C PHE A 175 12.34 -2.32 -8.83
N ALA A 176 12.93 -1.12 -8.72
CA ALA A 176 14.27 -0.83 -9.22
C ALA A 176 15.40 -1.64 -8.56
N GLN A 177 15.11 -2.74 -7.88
CA GLN A 177 16.11 -3.56 -7.19
C GLN A 177 15.87 -5.05 -7.46
N ASP A 178 16.84 -5.69 -8.15
CA ASP A 178 17.06 -7.12 -8.16
C ASP A 178 17.45 -7.62 -6.76
N PRO A 179 17.01 -8.81 -6.35
CA PRO A 179 16.59 -9.96 -7.15
C PRO A 179 15.07 -10.19 -7.21
N ALA A 180 14.63 -11.00 -8.17
CA ALA A 180 13.26 -11.48 -8.26
C ALA A 180 12.80 -12.17 -6.96
N PRO A 181 11.51 -12.08 -6.57
CA PRO A 181 11.00 -12.70 -5.36
C PRO A 181 11.23 -14.22 -5.38
N ASP A 182 11.69 -14.73 -4.24
CA ASP A 182 11.74 -16.18 -4.01
C ASP A 182 10.35 -16.64 -3.52
N PHE A 183 9.52 -17.12 -4.46
CA PHE A 183 8.18 -17.63 -4.13
C PHE A 183 8.20 -18.86 -3.22
N VAL A 184 9.27 -19.66 -3.23
CA VAL A 184 9.41 -20.81 -2.31
C VAL A 184 9.62 -20.30 -0.88
N ALA A 185 10.49 -19.32 -0.70
CA ALA A 185 10.69 -18.68 0.58
C ALA A 185 9.40 -17.97 1.06
N LEU A 186 8.71 -17.28 0.16
CA LEU A 186 7.46 -16.58 0.48
C LEU A 186 6.35 -17.54 0.93
N ARG A 187 6.15 -18.68 0.26
CA ARG A 187 5.21 -19.73 0.70
C ARG A 187 5.53 -20.24 2.11
N ARG A 188 6.81 -20.43 2.41
CA ARG A 188 7.26 -20.83 3.74
C ARG A 188 6.93 -19.74 4.78
N ASP A 189 7.17 -18.47 4.46
CA ASP A 189 6.89 -17.35 5.35
C ASP A 189 5.38 -17.19 5.59
N ILE A 190 4.53 -17.41 4.56
CA ILE A 190 3.07 -17.44 4.68
C ILE A 190 2.64 -18.55 5.65
N ALA A 191 3.15 -19.78 5.48
CA ALA A 191 2.80 -20.90 6.35
C ALA A 191 3.27 -20.70 7.81
N LEU A 192 4.43 -20.09 8.01
CA LEU A 192 4.92 -19.72 9.35
C LEU A 192 4.05 -18.63 9.98
N THR A 193 3.64 -17.64 9.18
CA THR A 193 2.79 -16.52 9.59
C THR A 193 1.41 -17.02 10.04
N ALA A 194 0.80 -17.94 9.28
CA ALA A 194 -0.47 -18.54 9.64
C ALA A 194 -0.43 -19.24 11.02
N LYS A 195 0.71 -19.85 11.37
CA LYS A 195 0.90 -20.55 12.65
C LYS A 195 1.14 -19.62 13.83
N ARG A 196 1.90 -18.53 13.63
CA ARG A 196 2.35 -17.64 14.73
C ARG A 196 1.50 -16.35 14.87
N GLY A 197 0.67 -16.04 13.85
CA GLY A 197 -0.22 -14.87 13.85
C GLY A 197 0.41 -13.55 13.40
N TYR A 198 1.70 -13.52 13.08
CA TYR A 198 2.40 -12.34 12.59
C TYR A 198 3.41 -12.71 11.51
N ALA A 199 3.63 -11.80 10.59
CA ALA A 199 4.66 -11.90 9.56
C ALA A 199 5.90 -11.09 9.94
N LEU A 200 7.04 -11.54 9.43
CA LEU A 200 8.31 -10.81 9.50
C LEU A 200 8.78 -10.47 8.10
N ASN A 201 9.66 -9.48 7.97
CA ASN A 201 10.50 -9.36 6.80
C ASN A 201 11.37 -10.61 6.74
N GLY A 202 10.96 -11.58 5.93
CA GLY A 202 11.77 -12.75 5.64
C GLY A 202 12.72 -12.48 4.48
N SER A 203 13.39 -13.56 4.04
CA SER A 203 14.25 -13.56 2.84
C SER A 203 13.51 -13.20 1.55
N SER A 204 12.18 -13.26 1.55
CA SER A 204 11.30 -12.87 0.45
C SER A 204 10.96 -11.38 0.38
N SER A 205 11.24 -10.63 1.45
CA SER A 205 10.92 -9.19 1.46
C SER A 205 12.03 -8.38 0.81
N TRP A 206 11.73 -7.83 -0.34
CA TRP A 206 12.67 -7.08 -1.19
C TRP A 206 12.27 -5.62 -1.42
N TYR A 207 11.12 -5.18 -0.88
CA TYR A 207 10.61 -3.82 -1.10
C TYR A 207 11.50 -2.74 -0.50
N ARG A 208 12.02 -2.97 0.72
CA ARG A 208 12.95 -2.04 1.38
C ARG A 208 14.04 -2.82 2.09
N PRO A 209 15.21 -2.97 1.48
CA PRO A 209 16.38 -3.48 2.17
C PRO A 209 16.72 -2.58 3.37
N GLN A 210 17.31 -3.14 4.41
CA GLN A 210 17.68 -2.45 5.66
C GLN A 210 16.49 -2.03 6.55
N VAL A 211 15.30 -2.54 6.28
CA VAL A 211 14.12 -2.38 7.13
C VAL A 211 13.61 -3.75 7.54
N SER A 212 13.61 -4.00 8.83
CA SER A 212 12.87 -5.11 9.44
C SER A 212 11.45 -4.68 9.74
N SER A 213 10.49 -5.57 9.61
CA SER A 213 9.11 -5.27 9.97
C SER A 213 8.37 -6.46 10.55
N ILE A 214 7.39 -6.16 11.41
CA ILE A 214 6.47 -7.12 12.00
C ILE A 214 5.07 -6.69 11.59
N GLY A 215 4.36 -7.55 10.85
CA GLY A 215 3.02 -7.26 10.35
C GLY A 215 1.98 -8.24 10.88
N ALA A 216 0.78 -7.76 11.19
CA ALA A 216 -0.36 -8.60 11.51
C ALA A 216 -1.61 -8.15 10.74
N ALA A 217 -2.42 -9.11 10.31
CA ALA A 217 -3.63 -8.85 9.55
C ALA A 217 -4.79 -8.42 10.44
N ILE A 218 -5.54 -7.44 9.96
CA ILE A 218 -6.83 -7.02 10.49
C ILE A 218 -7.90 -7.67 9.63
N THR A 219 -8.91 -8.28 10.27
CA THR A 219 -10.00 -8.95 9.59
C THR A 219 -11.32 -8.20 9.76
N ASP A 220 -12.17 -8.31 8.75
CA ASP A 220 -13.56 -7.88 8.82
C ASP A 220 -14.40 -8.86 9.68
N PRO A 221 -15.69 -8.55 9.96
CA PRO A 221 -16.58 -9.45 10.69
C PRO A 221 -16.79 -10.83 10.04
N ALA A 222 -16.54 -10.95 8.74
CA ALA A 222 -16.60 -12.23 8.02
C ALA A 222 -15.28 -13.02 8.10
N GLY A 223 -14.26 -12.49 8.81
CA GLY A 223 -12.94 -13.10 8.96
C GLY A 223 -12.00 -12.88 7.78
N ARG A 224 -12.38 -12.06 6.78
CA ARG A 224 -11.54 -11.78 5.62
C ARG A 224 -10.48 -10.72 5.98
N PRO A 225 -9.24 -10.90 5.53
CA PRO A 225 -8.17 -9.94 5.80
C PRO A 225 -8.35 -8.68 4.93
N VAL A 226 -8.67 -7.56 5.56
CA VAL A 226 -8.95 -6.28 4.89
C VAL A 226 -7.85 -5.25 5.03
N ALA A 227 -7.03 -5.37 6.07
CA ALA A 227 -5.97 -4.41 6.37
C ALA A 227 -4.84 -5.03 7.19
N THR A 228 -3.79 -4.26 7.46
CA THR A 228 -2.67 -4.66 8.31
C THR A 228 -2.22 -3.55 9.24
N ILE A 229 -1.76 -3.92 10.43
CA ILE A 229 -0.86 -3.10 11.24
C ILE A 229 0.56 -3.63 11.07
N THR A 230 1.49 -2.74 10.76
CA THR A 230 2.90 -3.08 10.56
C THR A 230 3.79 -2.16 11.39
N LEU A 231 4.66 -2.77 12.18
CA LEU A 231 5.75 -2.10 12.89
C LEU A 231 6.99 -2.15 12.00
N ALA A 232 7.56 -1.01 11.66
CA ALA A 232 8.75 -0.89 10.80
C ALA A 232 9.95 -0.39 11.60
N ILE A 233 11.02 -1.15 11.58
CA ILE A 233 12.22 -0.97 12.40
C ILE A 233 13.44 -0.92 11.48
N PRO A 234 14.32 0.10 11.55
CA PRO A 234 15.62 0.03 10.88
C PRO A 234 16.43 -1.18 11.34
N ASP A 235 17.01 -1.95 10.38
CA ASP A 235 17.73 -3.20 10.69
C ASP A 235 18.82 -3.05 11.77
N MET A 236 19.45 -1.89 11.80
CA MET A 236 20.48 -1.59 12.81
C MET A 236 19.97 -1.63 14.26
N ARG A 237 18.65 -1.53 14.46
CA ARG A 237 18.01 -1.63 15.80
C ARG A 237 17.27 -2.94 15.99
N TYR A 238 16.98 -3.66 14.92
CA TYR A 238 16.22 -4.90 15.01
C TYR A 238 17.03 -6.03 15.66
N SER A 239 16.37 -6.78 16.53
CA SER A 239 16.92 -7.97 17.16
C SER A 239 15.85 -9.02 17.45
N ARG A 240 16.24 -10.27 17.63
CA ARG A 240 15.29 -11.33 18.05
C ARG A 240 14.68 -11.10 19.44
N ALA A 241 15.33 -10.32 20.29
CA ALA A 241 14.77 -9.94 21.59
C ALA A 241 13.60 -8.96 21.38
N GLN A 242 13.78 -7.97 20.52
CA GLN A 242 12.72 -7.03 20.14
C GLN A 242 11.55 -7.73 19.42
N GLU A 243 11.83 -8.69 18.53
CA GLU A 243 10.78 -9.51 17.92
C GLU A 243 9.88 -10.15 18.98
N LYS A 244 10.50 -10.84 19.97
CA LYS A 244 9.76 -11.49 21.04
C LYS A 244 8.89 -10.54 21.88
N THR A 245 9.35 -9.28 22.03
CA THR A 245 8.63 -8.25 22.77
C THR A 245 7.55 -7.60 21.93
N PHE A 246 7.85 -7.26 20.68
CA PHE A 246 6.97 -6.45 19.83
C PHE A 246 5.91 -7.27 19.07
N ALA A 247 6.23 -8.50 18.67
CA ALA A 247 5.27 -9.31 17.91
C ALA A 247 3.94 -9.53 18.65
N PRO A 248 3.91 -9.87 19.97
CA PRO A 248 2.65 -9.95 20.71
C PRO A 248 1.88 -8.62 20.73
N LEU A 249 2.55 -7.48 20.80
CA LEU A 249 1.90 -6.15 20.79
C LEU A 249 1.25 -5.87 19.42
N VAL A 250 1.94 -6.19 18.33
CA VAL A 250 1.42 -6.01 16.96
C VAL A 250 0.20 -6.92 16.73
N VAL A 251 0.27 -8.19 17.17
CA VAL A 251 -0.85 -9.12 17.07
C VAL A 251 -2.05 -8.64 17.89
N ALA A 252 -1.83 -8.21 19.14
CA ALA A 252 -2.90 -7.68 20.00
C ALA A 252 -3.54 -6.41 19.39
N ALA A 253 -2.73 -5.50 18.82
CA ALA A 253 -3.22 -4.31 18.15
C ALA A 253 -4.11 -4.66 16.94
N ALA A 254 -3.67 -5.59 16.09
CA ALA A 254 -4.48 -6.03 14.94
C ALA A 254 -5.79 -6.71 15.36
N ALA A 255 -5.74 -7.54 16.39
CA ALA A 255 -6.93 -8.19 16.94
C ALA A 255 -7.93 -7.17 17.55
N GLU A 256 -7.42 -6.14 18.23
CA GLU A 256 -8.25 -5.06 18.78
C GLU A 256 -8.97 -4.29 17.67
N VAL A 257 -8.26 -3.90 16.59
CA VAL A 257 -8.90 -3.21 15.46
C VAL A 257 -9.92 -4.11 14.76
N SER A 258 -9.62 -5.40 14.59
CA SER A 258 -10.58 -6.36 14.02
C SER A 258 -11.86 -6.45 14.86
N ARG A 259 -11.75 -6.44 16.20
CA ARG A 259 -12.89 -6.42 17.11
C ARG A 259 -13.69 -5.10 16.98
N LEU A 260 -13.02 -3.96 16.95
CA LEU A 260 -13.68 -2.65 16.75
C LEU A 260 -14.45 -2.58 15.43
N LEU A 261 -13.90 -3.16 14.34
CA LEU A 261 -14.62 -3.30 13.08
C LEU A 261 -15.85 -4.21 13.15
N ALA A 262 -15.83 -5.21 14.03
CA ALA A 262 -16.98 -6.09 14.19
C ALA A 262 -18.08 -5.49 15.07
N GLU A 263 -17.76 -4.52 15.89
CA GLU A 263 -18.69 -3.81 16.79
C GLU A 263 -19.32 -2.56 16.16
N SER A 264 -18.80 -2.08 15.03
CA SER A 264 -19.23 -0.87 14.33
C SER A 264 -20.24 -1.18 13.23
#